data_b5671e8ce1d59c526005df74470d4a8e
#
_entry.id   b5671e8ce1d59c526005df74470d4a8e
#
_cell.length_a   1.000
_cell.length_b   1.000
_cell.length_c   1.000
_cell.angle_alpha   90.00
_cell.angle_beta   90.00
_cell.angle_gamma   90.00
#
_symmetry.space_group_name_H-M   'P 1'
#
loop_
_entity.id
_entity.type
_entity.pdbx_description
1 polymer ?
#
loop_
_entity_poly.entity_id
_entity_poly.type
_entity_poly.pdbx_seq_one_letter_code
_entity_poly.pdbx_strand_id
1 'polypeptide(L)'
;MKFLTNVLRGSGLLAVATLGLLASCSKSGEEVQLSTPLFSVGKPVDNTASLGGYIKGTMKQDLEYDVDADVFVNAGDTLVVQPGVKINFRGNFNFVIKGTLLSLGTQAKPVYFRPKNKATNQVVAHTDQVGADPATDPAYQGLWGGILGDVTCQLMVIKWTHVEMGGGNVVVSPVSAGIANNKNTYPIFFQNPTGAFILEDSWVYGGTDDPIRILGGRIQVMRNTFEKGGKTGGESINIKSGTTGNVAYNLFIGTATNGPKASNNGGKNPQTNIYIYNNTIVHCGYRRNSAGRGGSVNYEEGSRGAFYNNLMVNCKYGPRVVGSGNYLGNVLVVADTANLRYGNNWNYVDSLNIANEIYPTSFLTKPQATDVPLPSSFLPAGYKLGQVYSGAVVLGRNNPQFVGFPLPVPVRRLADVNVQGTYNFRLQPGSPAVGKGNANFTPLATSPAMPVSANFGATAITSPSRDLGAYPGDGTGNQH
;
A
#
# COMPACT_ATOMS: atom_id res chain seq x y z
N MET A 1 -63.11 46.97 -24.40
CA MET A 1 -62.58 48.37 -24.51
C MET A 1 -61.20 48.20 -25.16
N LYS A 2 -61.17 48.38 -26.48
CA LYS A 2 -60.65 49.53 -27.22
C LYS A 2 -59.10 49.60 -27.03
N PHE A 3 -58.34 49.42 -27.99
CA PHE A 3 -57.94 49.98 -29.30
C PHE A 3 -56.42 50.14 -29.26
N LEU A 4 -55.58 50.10 -30.17
CA LEU A 4 -55.50 50.03 -31.65
C LEU A 4 -54.00 49.97 -31.99
N THR A 5 -53.56 49.09 -32.85
CA THR A 5 -52.94 49.27 -34.19
C THR A 5 -52.01 50.47 -34.42
N ASN A 6 -50.84 50.17 -35.02
CA ASN A 6 -50.34 50.63 -36.34
C ASN A 6 -48.86 50.21 -36.50
N VAL A 7 -48.48 49.42 -37.45
CA VAL A 7 -48.29 49.51 -38.92
C VAL A 7 -47.44 50.71 -39.35
N LEU A 8 -46.28 50.39 -39.95
CA LEU A 8 -45.72 50.97 -41.19
C LEU A 8 -44.26 50.39 -41.37
N ARG A 9 -44.01 49.55 -42.31
CA ARG A 9 -43.58 49.67 -43.72
C ARG A 9 -42.38 50.57 -43.95
N GLY A 10 -41.36 49.95 -44.58
CA GLY A 10 -40.44 50.68 -45.43
C GLY A 10 -39.17 49.96 -45.80
N SER A 11 -39.15 49.34 -46.97
CA SER A 11 -38.11 49.37 -48.02
C SER A 11 -36.70 48.93 -47.62
N GLY A 12 -36.12 47.84 -48.01
CA GLY A 12 -35.63 47.44 -49.31
C GLY A 12 -34.26 48.07 -49.68
N LEU A 13 -33.16 47.31 -49.52
CA LEU A 13 -31.97 47.54 -50.35
C LEU A 13 -31.20 46.19 -50.48
N LEU A 14 -31.09 45.74 -51.75
CA LEU A 14 -30.22 44.68 -52.21
C LEU A 14 -28.75 45.10 -51.97
N ALA A 15 -27.97 44.30 -51.35
CA ALA A 15 -26.52 44.37 -51.43
C ALA A 15 -25.98 43.04 -51.86
N VAL A 16 -25.34 43.03 -53.00
CA VAL A 16 -24.64 41.94 -53.69
C VAL A 16 -23.45 41.54 -52.81
N ALA A 17 -23.42 40.30 -52.34
CA ALA A 17 -22.29 39.77 -51.68
C ALA A 17 -21.31 39.14 -52.68
N THR A 18 -20.18 39.76 -52.87
CA THR A 18 -19.00 39.20 -53.54
C THR A 18 -18.41 38.10 -52.71
N LEU A 19 -18.42 36.83 -53.18
CA LEU A 19 -17.64 35.73 -52.60
C LEU A 19 -16.15 36.01 -52.78
N GLY A 20 -15.51 36.38 -51.70
CA GLY A 20 -14.07 36.33 -51.55
C GLY A 20 -13.66 34.94 -51.00
N LEU A 21 -13.10 34.10 -51.86
CA LEU A 21 -12.41 32.91 -51.43
C LEU A 21 -11.16 33.31 -50.65
N LEU A 22 -11.23 33.31 -49.31
CA LEU A 22 -10.06 33.30 -48.47
C LEU A 22 -9.62 31.86 -48.27
N ALA A 23 -8.63 31.40 -49.06
CA ALA A 23 -7.86 30.24 -48.78
C ALA A 23 -7.11 30.47 -47.48
N SER A 24 -7.68 30.04 -46.34
CA SER A 24 -6.99 29.95 -45.07
C SER A 24 -6.01 28.78 -45.19
N CYS A 25 -4.73 29.06 -45.38
CA CYS A 25 -3.67 28.14 -45.04
C CYS A 25 -3.73 27.86 -43.53
N SER A 26 -4.38 26.77 -43.15
CA SER A 26 -4.19 26.19 -41.84
C SER A 26 -2.76 25.62 -41.80
N LYS A 27 -1.81 26.40 -41.34
CA LYS A 27 -0.65 25.81 -40.69
C LYS A 27 -1.19 25.04 -39.50
N SER A 28 -1.10 23.72 -39.57
CA SER A 28 -1.14 22.87 -38.39
C SER A 28 0.02 23.30 -37.49
N GLY A 29 -0.26 24.28 -36.62
CA GLY A 29 0.63 24.53 -35.50
C GLY A 29 0.59 23.25 -34.66
N GLU A 30 1.68 22.49 -34.68
CA GLU A 30 1.96 21.60 -33.57
C GLU A 30 1.85 22.46 -32.32
N GLU A 31 0.80 22.22 -31.50
CA GLU A 31 0.81 22.70 -30.14
C GLU A 31 2.04 22.09 -29.50
N VAL A 32 3.06 22.91 -29.33
CA VAL A 32 4.20 22.58 -28.48
C VAL A 32 3.62 22.46 -27.09
N GLN A 33 3.21 21.26 -26.71
CA GLN A 33 2.93 20.95 -25.32
C GLN A 33 4.24 21.24 -24.56
N LEU A 34 4.28 22.39 -23.92
CA LEU A 34 5.33 22.72 -22.96
C LEU A 34 5.22 21.68 -21.83
N SER A 35 5.97 20.59 -21.97
CA SER A 35 6.07 19.60 -20.91
C SER A 35 6.60 20.30 -19.67
N THR A 36 5.87 20.25 -18.57
CA THR A 36 6.36 20.74 -17.28
C THR A 36 7.71 20.07 -17.01
N PRO A 37 8.78 20.85 -16.76
CA PRO A 37 10.09 20.27 -16.52
C PRO A 37 10.03 19.26 -15.38
N LEU A 38 10.60 18.08 -15.58
CA LEU A 38 10.68 17.05 -14.54
C LEU A 38 11.55 17.56 -13.37
N PHE A 39 11.11 17.27 -12.16
CA PHE A 39 11.88 17.59 -10.97
C PHE A 39 13.26 16.94 -11.02
N SER A 40 14.29 17.70 -10.72
CA SER A 40 15.69 17.28 -10.78
C SER A 40 16.50 17.97 -9.68
N VAL A 41 17.50 17.26 -9.18
CA VAL A 41 18.52 17.82 -8.27
C VAL A 41 19.92 17.41 -8.73
N GLY A 42 20.90 18.23 -8.49
CA GLY A 42 22.31 17.92 -8.76
C GLY A 42 22.60 17.47 -10.21
N LYS A 43 23.66 16.70 -10.39
CA LYS A 43 24.06 16.16 -11.69
C LYS A 43 23.27 14.88 -12.02
N PRO A 44 23.12 14.53 -13.31
CA PRO A 44 22.65 13.21 -13.71
C PRO A 44 23.54 12.12 -13.12
N VAL A 45 22.90 11.03 -12.65
CA VAL A 45 23.61 9.80 -12.29
C VAL A 45 24.04 9.12 -13.58
N ASP A 46 25.29 8.67 -13.65
CA ASP A 46 25.82 7.95 -14.79
C ASP A 46 25.18 6.54 -14.88
N ASN A 47 24.75 6.15 -16.05
CA ASN A 47 24.19 4.82 -16.35
C ASN A 47 25.03 4.01 -17.34
N THR A 48 26.22 4.49 -17.71
CA THR A 48 27.12 3.79 -18.64
C THR A 48 27.89 2.64 -17.97
N ALA A 49 27.98 2.68 -16.64
CA ALA A 49 28.54 1.62 -15.81
C ALA A 49 27.54 1.16 -14.76
N SER A 50 27.74 -0.05 -14.23
CA SER A 50 26.91 -0.56 -13.13
C SER A 50 27.11 0.28 -11.87
N LEU A 51 26.02 0.47 -11.13
CA LEU A 51 26.01 1.24 -9.88
C LEU A 51 26.57 0.41 -8.71
N GLY A 52 27.22 1.12 -7.83
CA GLY A 52 27.71 0.68 -6.52
C GLY A 52 28.32 1.85 -5.79
N GLY A 53 28.40 1.76 -4.45
CA GLY A 53 28.96 2.82 -3.62
C GLY A 53 28.03 4.05 -3.49
N TYR A 54 28.61 5.24 -3.40
CA TYR A 54 27.86 6.47 -3.11
C TYR A 54 27.34 7.15 -4.36
N ILE A 55 26.02 7.43 -4.36
CA ILE A 55 25.35 8.16 -5.45
C ILE A 55 24.48 9.28 -4.91
N LYS A 56 24.28 10.32 -5.72
CA LYS A 56 23.34 11.43 -5.51
C LYS A 56 23.00 12.11 -6.83
N GLY A 57 22.00 12.96 -6.82
CA GLY A 57 21.58 13.72 -8.00
C GLY A 57 20.34 13.12 -8.63
N THR A 58 20.30 13.00 -9.95
CA THR A 58 19.09 12.60 -10.67
C THR A 58 19.33 11.44 -11.61
N MET A 59 18.59 10.35 -11.39
CA MET A 59 18.40 9.28 -12.37
C MET A 59 17.38 9.77 -13.40
N LYS A 60 17.84 9.89 -14.66
CA LYS A 60 17.07 10.53 -15.73
C LYS A 60 16.00 9.61 -16.29
N GLN A 61 14.88 10.23 -16.68
CA GLN A 61 13.70 9.59 -17.24
C GLN A 61 14.04 8.53 -18.29
N ASP A 62 13.31 7.41 -18.23
CA ASP A 62 13.35 6.28 -19.17
C ASP A 62 14.72 5.56 -19.28
N LEU A 63 15.70 5.88 -18.40
CA LEU A 63 16.98 5.19 -18.37
C LEU A 63 16.95 3.94 -17.50
N GLU A 64 17.83 3.00 -17.81
CA GLU A 64 18.07 1.80 -17.01
C GLU A 64 19.42 1.91 -16.30
N TYR A 65 19.45 1.42 -15.04
CA TYR A 65 20.61 1.38 -14.17
C TYR A 65 20.76 -0.04 -13.64
N ASP A 66 21.87 -0.67 -13.92
CA ASP A 66 22.21 -1.98 -13.34
C ASP A 66 22.99 -1.79 -12.04
N VAL A 67 22.69 -2.57 -11.01
CA VAL A 67 23.31 -2.51 -9.67
C VAL A 67 24.11 -3.78 -9.43
N ASP A 68 25.42 -3.64 -9.21
CA ASP A 68 26.36 -4.75 -8.97
C ASP A 68 27.05 -4.69 -7.59
N ALA A 69 26.73 -3.70 -6.77
CA ALA A 69 27.17 -3.56 -5.38
C ALA A 69 26.16 -2.74 -4.58
N ASP A 70 26.26 -2.72 -3.27
CA ASP A 70 25.45 -1.87 -2.41
C ASP A 70 25.56 -0.39 -2.82
N VAL A 71 24.43 0.28 -2.90
CA VAL A 71 24.29 1.70 -3.25
C VAL A 71 23.93 2.50 -2.02
N PHE A 72 24.57 3.66 -1.84
CA PHE A 72 24.37 4.53 -0.68
C PHE A 72 24.04 5.97 -1.10
N VAL A 73 22.96 6.53 -0.54
CA VAL A 73 22.68 7.97 -0.57
C VAL A 73 23.02 8.52 0.81
N ASN A 74 24.08 9.33 0.90
CA ASN A 74 24.58 9.81 2.18
C ASN A 74 23.62 10.77 2.88
N ALA A 75 23.79 10.96 4.19
CA ALA A 75 23.10 11.97 4.96
C ALA A 75 23.35 13.37 4.34
N GLY A 76 22.28 14.14 4.15
CA GLY A 76 22.31 15.44 3.48
C GLY A 76 22.25 15.38 1.95
N ASP A 77 22.52 14.24 1.34
CA ASP A 77 22.37 14.06 -0.11
C ASP A 77 20.94 13.71 -0.50
N THR A 78 20.57 14.05 -1.73
CA THR A 78 19.28 13.71 -2.33
C THR A 78 19.49 12.92 -3.62
N LEU A 79 18.72 11.84 -3.78
CA LEU A 79 18.57 11.13 -5.02
C LEU A 79 17.14 11.28 -5.54
N VAL A 80 17.01 11.75 -6.77
CA VAL A 80 15.75 11.78 -7.53
C VAL A 80 15.77 10.69 -8.57
N VAL A 81 14.71 9.91 -8.62
CA VAL A 81 14.46 8.88 -9.64
C VAL A 81 13.26 9.34 -10.45
N GLN A 82 13.50 9.69 -11.72
CA GLN A 82 12.48 10.24 -12.62
C GLN A 82 11.57 9.15 -13.22
N PRO A 83 10.42 9.52 -13.81
CA PRO A 83 9.47 8.56 -14.39
C PRO A 83 10.12 7.60 -15.41
N GLY A 84 9.70 6.34 -15.40
CA GLY A 84 10.16 5.32 -16.35
C GLY A 84 11.55 4.75 -16.09
N VAL A 85 12.25 5.21 -15.03
CA VAL A 85 13.56 4.67 -14.65
C VAL A 85 13.42 3.22 -14.18
N LYS A 86 14.37 2.37 -14.61
CA LYS A 86 14.46 0.98 -14.19
C LYS A 86 15.78 0.74 -13.47
N ILE A 87 15.72 0.31 -12.23
CA ILE A 87 16.87 -0.03 -11.39
C ILE A 87 16.89 -1.53 -11.22
N ASN A 88 17.84 -2.18 -11.85
CA ASN A 88 17.94 -3.63 -11.99
C ASN A 88 19.06 -4.17 -11.08
N PHE A 89 18.73 -4.91 -10.05
CA PHE A 89 19.69 -5.54 -9.14
C PHE A 89 20.18 -6.85 -9.72
N ARG A 90 21.49 -6.96 -10.00
CA ARG A 90 22.11 -8.14 -10.58
C ARG A 90 22.71 -9.08 -9.53
N GLY A 91 22.22 -8.96 -8.30
CA GLY A 91 22.60 -9.76 -7.14
C GLY A 91 21.91 -9.26 -5.88
N ASN A 92 22.26 -9.87 -4.75
CA ASN A 92 21.68 -9.50 -3.45
C ASN A 92 22.35 -8.24 -2.88
N PHE A 93 22.06 -7.09 -3.46
CA PHE A 93 22.59 -5.77 -3.09
C PHE A 93 21.49 -4.90 -2.49
N ASN A 94 21.89 -3.94 -1.67
CA ASN A 94 21.03 -3.03 -0.95
C ASN A 94 21.06 -1.62 -1.55
N PHE A 95 19.95 -0.90 -1.41
CA PHE A 95 19.82 0.51 -1.78
C PHE A 95 19.59 1.32 -0.49
N VAL A 96 20.67 1.79 0.13
CA VAL A 96 20.69 2.36 1.48
C VAL A 96 20.54 3.87 1.43
N ILE A 97 19.50 4.39 2.09
CA ILE A 97 19.17 5.81 2.10
C ILE A 97 19.45 6.37 3.49
N LYS A 98 20.52 7.12 3.62
CA LYS A 98 20.85 7.93 4.80
C LYS A 98 20.42 9.40 4.63
N GLY A 99 20.22 9.84 3.40
CA GLY A 99 19.74 11.16 3.01
C GLY A 99 18.26 11.16 2.60
N THR A 100 17.98 11.65 1.41
CA THR A 100 16.62 11.73 0.84
C THR A 100 16.51 10.91 -0.44
N LEU A 101 15.44 10.11 -0.54
CA LEU A 101 15.04 9.44 -1.78
C LEU A 101 13.71 9.99 -2.27
N LEU A 102 13.66 10.36 -3.55
CA LEU A 102 12.45 10.77 -4.25
C LEU A 102 12.28 9.92 -5.50
N SER A 103 11.56 8.79 -5.39
CA SER A 103 11.18 7.95 -6.52
C SER A 103 9.83 8.45 -7.05
N LEU A 104 9.85 9.09 -8.22
CA LEU A 104 8.75 9.89 -8.75
C LEU A 104 8.29 9.36 -10.11
N GLY A 105 7.72 8.16 -10.12
CA GLY A 105 7.04 7.62 -11.29
C GLY A 105 5.75 8.36 -11.62
N THR A 106 5.13 7.96 -12.72
CA THR A 106 3.75 8.31 -13.10
C THR A 106 3.01 7.03 -13.49
N GLN A 107 1.69 7.07 -13.57
CA GLN A 107 0.91 5.92 -14.01
C GLN A 107 1.37 5.41 -15.39
N ALA A 108 1.63 6.33 -16.31
CA ALA A 108 2.10 5.97 -17.66
C ALA A 108 3.58 5.55 -17.71
N LYS A 109 4.39 5.98 -16.75
CA LYS A 109 5.83 5.73 -16.67
C LYS A 109 6.23 5.41 -15.23
N PRO A 110 5.89 4.22 -14.71
CA PRO A 110 6.29 3.83 -13.37
C PRO A 110 7.80 3.61 -13.28
N VAL A 111 8.33 3.79 -12.08
CA VAL A 111 9.71 3.43 -11.74
C VAL A 111 9.76 1.98 -11.32
N TYR A 112 10.86 1.28 -11.58
CA TYR A 112 11.06 -0.12 -11.18
C TYR A 112 12.32 -0.31 -10.36
N PHE A 113 12.20 -0.99 -9.22
CA PHE A 113 13.27 -1.61 -8.45
C PHE A 113 13.06 -3.12 -8.49
N ARG A 114 13.88 -3.84 -9.25
CA ARG A 114 13.62 -5.25 -9.58
C ARG A 114 14.88 -6.07 -9.78
N PRO A 115 14.82 -7.40 -9.58
CA PRO A 115 15.97 -8.27 -9.83
C PRO A 115 16.17 -8.51 -11.34
N LYS A 116 17.44 -8.62 -11.73
CA LYS A 116 17.87 -8.97 -13.07
C LYS A 116 18.93 -10.06 -13.00
N ASN A 117 18.74 -11.15 -13.70
CA ASN A 117 19.69 -12.24 -13.72
C ASN A 117 21.01 -11.79 -14.40
N LYS A 118 22.10 -11.85 -13.66
CA LYS A 118 23.42 -11.40 -14.14
C LYS A 118 23.94 -12.22 -15.34
N ALA A 119 23.67 -13.52 -15.36
CA ALA A 119 24.18 -14.41 -16.41
C ALA A 119 23.39 -14.28 -17.71
N THR A 120 22.07 -14.17 -17.63
CA THR A 120 21.19 -14.06 -18.81
C THR A 120 20.89 -12.65 -19.23
N ASN A 121 21.19 -11.67 -18.37
CA ASN A 121 20.83 -10.24 -18.52
C ASN A 121 19.32 -9.99 -18.67
N GLN A 122 18.49 -10.90 -18.16
CA GLN A 122 17.03 -10.81 -18.23
C GLN A 122 16.45 -10.44 -16.87
N VAL A 123 15.39 -9.63 -16.87
CA VAL A 123 14.59 -9.34 -15.70
C VAL A 123 13.92 -10.62 -15.22
N VAL A 124 13.89 -10.84 -13.91
CA VAL A 124 13.17 -11.97 -13.33
C VAL A 124 11.67 -11.73 -13.45
N ALA A 125 10.98 -12.64 -14.10
CA ALA A 125 9.54 -12.55 -14.33
C ALA A 125 8.74 -12.87 -13.06
N HIS A 126 7.56 -12.28 -12.95
CA HIS A 126 6.55 -12.67 -11.98
C HIS A 126 6.06 -14.10 -12.29
N THR A 127 5.72 -14.84 -11.23
CA THR A 127 5.07 -16.13 -11.33
C THR A 127 3.59 -15.95 -11.08
N ASP A 128 2.80 -15.99 -12.15
CA ASP A 128 1.36 -15.75 -12.09
C ASP A 128 0.56 -17.05 -11.94
N GLN A 129 1.21 -18.13 -11.56
CA GLN A 129 0.58 -19.43 -11.39
C GLN A 129 -0.05 -19.54 -10.00
N VAL A 130 -1.32 -19.91 -9.98
CA VAL A 130 -2.00 -20.37 -8.76
C VAL A 130 -1.31 -21.66 -8.29
N GLY A 131 -0.93 -21.71 -7.02
CA GLY A 131 -0.27 -22.86 -6.44
C GLY A 131 1.23 -22.94 -6.62
N ALA A 132 1.89 -21.84 -7.04
CA ALA A 132 3.34 -21.77 -7.04
C ALA A 132 3.91 -22.09 -5.65
N ASP A 133 4.91 -22.99 -5.61
CA ASP A 133 5.54 -23.37 -4.34
C ASP A 133 6.33 -22.17 -3.77
N PRO A 134 6.03 -21.68 -2.57
CA PRO A 134 6.80 -20.61 -1.94
C PRO A 134 8.29 -20.92 -1.76
N ALA A 135 8.68 -22.19 -1.82
CA ALA A 135 10.09 -22.58 -1.78
C ALA A 135 10.86 -22.22 -3.05
N THR A 136 10.19 -22.15 -4.20
CA THR A 136 10.80 -21.94 -5.52
C THR A 136 10.30 -20.68 -6.24
N ASP A 137 9.14 -20.15 -5.86
CA ASP A 137 8.58 -18.94 -6.46
C ASP A 137 9.51 -17.73 -6.20
N PRO A 138 9.99 -17.04 -7.24
CA PRO A 138 10.87 -15.88 -7.12
C PRO A 138 10.34 -14.79 -6.17
N ALA A 139 9.03 -14.63 -6.07
CA ALA A 139 8.40 -13.67 -5.16
C ALA A 139 8.87 -13.81 -3.71
N TYR A 140 9.25 -15.01 -3.27
CA TYR A 140 9.59 -15.30 -1.87
C TYR A 140 11.09 -15.56 -1.64
N GLN A 141 11.95 -15.33 -2.63
CA GLN A 141 13.36 -15.68 -2.53
C GLN A 141 14.26 -14.54 -2.08
N GLY A 142 13.77 -13.28 -2.08
CA GLY A 142 14.60 -12.13 -1.72
C GLY A 142 15.82 -12.01 -2.62
N LEU A 143 15.59 -11.75 -3.89
CA LEU A 143 16.62 -11.79 -4.93
C LEU A 143 17.57 -10.58 -4.88
N TRP A 144 17.22 -9.57 -4.11
CA TRP A 144 18.06 -8.42 -3.76
C TRP A 144 17.67 -7.90 -2.36
N GLY A 145 18.49 -7.03 -1.78
CA GLY A 145 18.30 -6.57 -0.41
C GLY A 145 17.01 -5.79 -0.20
N GLY A 146 16.95 -4.54 -0.64
CA GLY A 146 15.80 -3.66 -0.45
C GLY A 146 16.17 -2.19 -0.51
N ILE A 147 15.16 -1.31 -0.46
CA ILE A 147 15.30 0.14 -0.28
C ILE A 147 15.26 0.41 1.23
N LEU A 148 16.41 0.74 1.80
CA LEU A 148 16.62 0.74 3.25
C LEU A 148 16.88 2.16 3.77
N GLY A 149 15.84 2.82 4.30
CA GLY A 149 15.94 4.11 4.98
C GLY A 149 16.57 3.98 6.37
N ASP A 150 17.78 4.49 6.54
CA ASP A 150 18.51 4.45 7.82
C ASP A 150 18.03 5.54 8.79
N VAL A 151 18.53 5.55 10.00
CA VAL A 151 18.15 6.48 11.10
C VAL A 151 18.30 7.98 10.74
N THR A 152 19.11 8.31 9.77
CA THR A 152 19.30 9.68 9.28
C THR A 152 18.47 10.01 8.04
N CYS A 153 17.72 9.06 7.49
CA CYS A 153 16.87 9.27 6.32
C CYS A 153 15.69 10.19 6.69
N GLN A 154 15.77 11.47 6.33
CA GLN A 154 14.74 12.45 6.69
C GLN A 154 13.46 12.31 5.86
N LEU A 155 13.60 11.91 4.60
CA LEU A 155 12.47 11.80 3.68
C LEU A 155 12.69 10.66 2.68
N MET A 156 11.74 9.75 2.64
CA MET A 156 11.66 8.72 1.61
C MET A 156 10.29 8.81 0.94
N VAL A 157 10.28 9.17 -0.33
CA VAL A 157 9.08 9.28 -1.18
C VAL A 157 9.16 8.24 -2.28
N ILE A 158 8.12 7.42 -2.38
CA ILE A 158 7.98 6.37 -3.39
C ILE A 158 6.59 6.51 -3.99
N LYS A 159 6.52 6.94 -5.26
CA LYS A 159 5.27 7.15 -6.00
C LYS A 159 5.32 6.48 -7.36
N TRP A 160 4.23 5.83 -7.73
CA TRP A 160 4.12 5.11 -9.01
C TRP A 160 5.35 4.25 -9.28
N THR A 161 5.71 3.45 -8.28
CA THR A 161 6.95 2.68 -8.27
C THR A 161 6.65 1.22 -8.01
N HIS A 162 7.23 0.33 -8.81
CA HIS A 162 7.23 -1.11 -8.58
C HIS A 162 8.47 -1.50 -7.78
N VAL A 163 8.27 -2.17 -6.65
CA VAL A 163 9.34 -2.74 -5.81
C VAL A 163 9.11 -4.25 -5.75
N GLU A 164 9.98 -5.02 -6.38
CA GLU A 164 9.71 -6.41 -6.68
C GLU A 164 10.77 -7.34 -6.11
N MET A 165 10.34 -8.43 -5.42
CA MET A 165 11.16 -9.60 -5.04
C MET A 165 12.40 -9.25 -4.17
N GLY A 166 12.32 -8.19 -3.36
CA GLY A 166 13.35 -7.80 -2.42
C GLY A 166 13.29 -8.59 -1.12
N GLY A 167 14.11 -8.20 -0.13
CA GLY A 167 14.16 -8.81 1.19
C GLY A 167 15.17 -9.95 1.31
N GLY A 168 16.29 -9.85 0.59
CA GLY A 168 17.39 -10.82 0.65
C GLY A 168 18.11 -10.86 1.99
N ASN A 169 18.83 -11.93 2.24
CA ASN A 169 19.63 -12.09 3.46
C ASN A 169 20.91 -11.25 3.39
N VAL A 170 21.25 -10.57 4.49
CA VAL A 170 22.51 -9.81 4.62
C VAL A 170 23.42 -10.47 5.65
N VAL A 171 24.69 -10.65 5.29
CA VAL A 171 25.71 -11.13 6.23
C VAL A 171 25.99 -10.08 7.30
N VAL A 172 26.19 -8.84 6.87
CA VAL A 172 26.37 -7.67 7.74
C VAL A 172 25.28 -6.66 7.42
N SER A 173 24.65 -6.14 8.45
CA SER A 173 23.58 -5.13 8.27
C SER A 173 24.14 -3.88 7.59
N PRO A 174 23.54 -3.42 6.51
CA PRO A 174 23.96 -2.20 5.83
C PRO A 174 23.38 -0.92 6.47
N VAL A 175 22.52 -1.06 7.48
CA VAL A 175 21.89 0.03 8.23
C VAL A 175 22.30 0.02 9.70
N SER A 176 22.15 1.16 10.37
CA SER A 176 22.63 1.38 11.74
C SER A 176 21.88 0.56 12.79
N ALA A 177 20.61 0.23 12.55
CA ALA A 177 19.78 -0.55 13.46
C ALA A 177 18.60 -1.21 12.73
N GLY A 178 17.81 -2.01 13.43
CA GLY A 178 16.54 -2.56 12.94
C GLY A 178 16.64 -3.78 12.03
N ILE A 179 17.80 -4.02 11.43
CA ILE A 179 18.13 -5.24 10.68
C ILE A 179 19.36 -5.87 11.32
N ALA A 180 19.27 -7.12 11.75
CA ALA A 180 20.40 -7.83 12.36
C ALA A 180 21.27 -8.51 11.29
N ASN A 181 22.53 -8.77 11.64
CA ASN A 181 23.43 -9.57 10.81
C ASN A 181 22.86 -10.98 10.60
N ASN A 182 23.13 -11.57 9.45
CA ASN A 182 22.66 -12.90 9.05
C ASN A 182 21.12 -13.03 9.10
N LYS A 183 20.41 -11.96 8.78
CA LYS A 183 18.93 -11.92 8.66
C LYS A 183 18.51 -11.38 7.31
N ASN A 184 17.28 -11.69 6.96
CA ASN A 184 16.66 -11.09 5.79
C ASN A 184 16.43 -9.58 6.04
N THR A 185 16.59 -8.81 5.00
CA THR A 185 16.15 -7.42 4.92
C THR A 185 14.65 -7.36 4.60
N TYR A 186 14.20 -6.22 4.14
CA TYR A 186 12.81 -5.96 3.71
C TYR A 186 12.86 -5.28 2.35
N PRO A 187 11.94 -5.60 1.41
CA PRO A 187 11.84 -4.84 0.15
C PRO A 187 11.84 -3.33 0.37
N ILE A 188 11.14 -2.85 1.42
CA ILE A 188 11.21 -1.46 1.87
C ILE A 188 11.37 -1.44 3.40
N PHE A 189 12.35 -0.69 3.88
CA PHE A 189 12.61 -0.47 5.30
C PHE A 189 12.77 1.01 5.61
N PHE A 190 12.23 1.49 6.72
CA PHE A 190 12.39 2.87 7.18
C PHE A 190 12.44 2.92 8.71
N GLN A 191 13.41 3.67 9.28
CA GLN A 191 13.60 3.68 10.73
C GLN A 191 13.91 5.05 11.37
N ASN A 192 13.79 6.16 10.63
CA ASN A 192 14.02 7.48 11.24
C ASN A 192 12.81 7.92 12.07
N PRO A 193 12.91 8.07 13.42
CA PRO A 193 11.78 8.44 14.27
C PRO A 193 11.26 9.87 14.04
N THR A 194 12.06 10.75 13.41
CA THR A 194 11.69 12.15 13.10
C THR A 194 11.44 12.36 11.61
N GLY A 195 11.75 11.38 10.80
CA GLY A 195 11.61 11.44 9.35
C GLY A 195 10.18 11.23 8.85
N ALA A 196 10.03 11.25 7.53
CA ALA A 196 8.77 10.98 6.86
C ALA A 196 8.92 9.95 5.75
N PHE A 197 7.99 9.00 5.71
CA PHE A 197 7.87 7.97 4.68
C PHE A 197 6.54 8.14 3.94
N ILE A 198 6.61 8.27 2.62
CA ILE A 198 5.46 8.42 1.73
C ILE A 198 5.53 7.32 0.68
N LEU A 199 4.51 6.48 0.63
CA LEU A 199 4.33 5.46 -0.39
C LEU A 199 2.93 5.62 -0.98
N GLU A 200 2.84 6.03 -2.22
CA GLU A 200 1.57 6.29 -2.88
C GLU A 200 1.55 5.73 -4.29
N ASP A 201 0.37 5.22 -4.69
CA ASP A 201 0.11 4.77 -6.05
C ASP A 201 1.21 3.82 -6.58
N SER A 202 1.66 2.89 -5.74
CA SER A 202 2.82 2.04 -5.99
C SER A 202 2.47 0.56 -5.84
N TRP A 203 3.34 -0.31 -6.34
CA TRP A 203 3.15 -1.74 -6.31
C TRP A 203 4.32 -2.44 -5.64
N VAL A 204 4.05 -3.22 -4.58
CA VAL A 204 5.06 -4.01 -3.87
C VAL A 204 4.75 -5.48 -4.05
N TYR A 205 5.65 -6.19 -4.72
CA TYR A 205 5.48 -7.58 -5.09
C TYR A 205 6.52 -8.47 -4.44
N GLY A 206 6.06 -9.42 -3.64
CA GLY A 206 6.93 -10.40 -3.00
C GLY A 206 7.63 -9.88 -1.74
N GLY A 207 8.50 -10.71 -1.23
CA GLY A 207 9.31 -10.50 -0.03
C GLY A 207 9.45 -11.79 0.77
N THR A 208 10.59 -11.98 1.44
CA THR A 208 10.85 -13.18 2.26
C THR A 208 10.11 -13.15 3.60
N ASP A 209 9.96 -11.94 4.16
CA ASP A 209 9.24 -11.62 5.41
C ASP A 209 8.32 -10.42 5.13
N ASP A 210 8.28 -9.39 5.98
CA ASP A 210 7.46 -8.20 5.73
C ASP A 210 7.91 -7.49 4.43
N PRO A 211 7.05 -7.27 3.44
CA PRO A 211 7.36 -6.39 2.32
C PRO A 211 7.75 -4.98 2.75
N ILE A 212 7.11 -4.46 3.80
CA ILE A 212 7.47 -3.17 4.38
C ILE A 212 7.60 -3.29 5.90
N ARG A 213 8.71 -2.76 6.44
CA ARG A 213 8.88 -2.56 7.87
C ARG A 213 9.22 -1.11 8.20
N ILE A 214 8.45 -0.52 9.14
CA ILE A 214 8.60 0.85 9.60
C ILE A 214 8.89 0.85 11.11
N LEU A 215 9.96 1.53 11.52
CA LEU A 215 10.38 1.64 12.91
C LEU A 215 10.48 3.11 13.35
N GLY A 216 9.36 3.83 13.31
CA GLY A 216 9.26 5.23 13.72
C GLY A 216 8.94 6.20 12.59
N GLY A 217 8.81 7.47 12.95
CA GLY A 217 8.52 8.55 12.02
C GLY A 217 7.05 8.71 11.65
N ARG A 218 6.81 9.48 10.61
CA ARG A 218 5.47 9.76 10.10
C ARG A 218 5.27 9.06 8.77
N ILE A 219 4.09 8.49 8.56
CA ILE A 219 3.83 7.75 7.32
C ILE A 219 2.55 8.20 6.62
N GLN A 220 2.59 8.13 5.30
CA GLN A 220 1.42 8.16 4.44
C GLN A 220 1.56 7.04 3.41
N VAL A 221 0.72 6.01 3.54
CA VAL A 221 0.74 4.82 2.67
C VAL A 221 -0.65 4.70 2.06
N MET A 222 -0.80 5.16 0.82
CA MET A 222 -2.12 5.26 0.18
C MET A 222 -2.14 4.75 -1.24
N ARG A 223 -3.23 4.06 -1.61
CA ARG A 223 -3.54 3.63 -2.98
C ARG A 223 -2.46 2.72 -3.58
N ASN A 224 -1.89 1.85 -2.76
CA ASN A 224 -0.88 0.90 -3.21
C ASN A 224 -1.46 -0.50 -3.36
N THR A 225 -0.79 -1.32 -4.16
CA THR A 225 -1.06 -2.76 -4.28
C THR A 225 0.10 -3.56 -3.69
N PHE A 226 -0.22 -4.50 -2.80
CA PHE A 226 0.72 -5.42 -2.17
C PHE A 226 0.34 -6.85 -2.52
N GLU A 227 1.27 -7.57 -3.14
CA GLU A 227 1.07 -8.95 -3.56
C GLU A 227 2.13 -9.87 -3.01
N LYS A 228 1.73 -11.09 -2.67
CA LYS A 228 2.64 -12.19 -2.28
C LYS A 228 3.59 -11.84 -1.14
N GLY A 229 3.21 -11.02 -0.18
CA GLY A 229 4.07 -10.67 0.95
C GLY A 229 4.37 -11.87 1.86
N GLY A 230 5.65 -12.11 2.14
CA GLY A 230 6.14 -13.12 3.09
C GLY A 230 6.06 -14.57 2.62
N LYS A 231 7.14 -15.33 2.84
CA LYS A 231 7.23 -16.76 2.50
C LYS A 231 6.40 -17.62 3.45
N THR A 232 6.73 -17.61 4.74
CA THR A 232 6.07 -18.37 5.81
C THR A 232 5.65 -17.50 7.00
N GLY A 233 5.91 -16.21 6.93
CA GLY A 233 5.61 -15.15 7.88
C GLY A 233 5.74 -13.81 7.18
N GLY A 234 5.47 -12.74 7.89
CA GLY A 234 5.51 -11.37 7.36
C GLY A 234 4.12 -10.80 7.13
N GLU A 235 3.97 -9.57 7.52
CA GLU A 235 2.82 -8.70 7.26
C GLU A 235 3.12 -7.85 6.01
N SER A 236 2.11 -7.49 5.22
CA SER A 236 2.34 -6.59 4.08
C SER A 236 3.00 -5.28 4.51
N ILE A 237 2.53 -4.73 5.63
CA ILE A 237 3.16 -3.58 6.28
C ILE A 237 3.22 -3.83 7.79
N ASN A 238 4.42 -3.85 8.34
CA ASN A 238 4.67 -3.99 9.77
C ASN A 238 5.16 -2.66 10.36
N ILE A 239 4.29 -1.96 11.06
CA ILE A 239 4.50 -0.60 11.55
C ILE A 239 4.72 -0.64 13.06
N LYS A 240 5.83 -0.05 13.54
CA LYS A 240 6.25 -0.15 14.94
C LYS A 240 6.86 1.16 15.47
N SER A 241 7.26 1.11 16.74
CA SER A 241 8.22 2.05 17.37
C SER A 241 7.78 3.52 17.33
N GLY A 242 6.50 3.79 17.64
CA GLY A 242 5.99 5.15 17.72
C GLY A 242 5.67 5.80 16.39
N THR A 243 5.61 5.03 15.34
CA THR A 243 5.17 5.53 14.04
C THR A 243 3.76 6.10 14.09
N THR A 244 3.52 7.22 13.40
CA THR A 244 2.20 7.84 13.30
C THR A 244 1.80 8.08 11.84
N GLY A 245 0.51 7.92 11.51
CA GLY A 245 0.04 8.22 10.15
C GLY A 245 -1.12 7.38 9.65
N ASN A 246 -1.24 7.30 8.35
CA ASN A 246 -2.39 6.68 7.69
C ASN A 246 -1.97 5.59 6.69
N VAL A 247 -2.77 4.52 6.65
CA VAL A 247 -2.69 3.42 5.69
C VAL A 247 -4.07 3.29 5.06
N ALA A 248 -4.26 3.78 3.83
CA ALA A 248 -5.58 3.93 3.24
C ALA A 248 -5.65 3.56 1.76
N TYR A 249 -6.78 3.03 1.34
CA TYR A 249 -7.06 2.69 -0.06
C TYR A 249 -6.06 1.71 -0.68
N ASN A 250 -5.42 0.87 0.12
CA ASN A 250 -4.50 -0.12 -0.40
C ASN A 250 -5.22 -1.46 -0.67
N LEU A 251 -4.75 -2.16 -1.68
CA LEU A 251 -5.04 -3.57 -1.89
C LEU A 251 -3.93 -4.42 -1.28
N PHE A 252 -4.30 -5.36 -0.43
CA PHE A 252 -3.41 -6.39 0.11
C PHE A 252 -3.91 -7.75 -0.34
N ILE A 253 -3.11 -8.49 -1.09
CA ILE A 253 -3.52 -9.79 -1.62
C ILE A 253 -2.44 -10.85 -1.38
N GLY A 254 -2.85 -11.97 -0.78
CA GLY A 254 -2.00 -13.14 -0.63
C GLY A 254 -0.79 -12.97 0.31
N THR A 255 -0.91 -12.19 1.39
CA THR A 255 0.15 -12.06 2.40
C THR A 255 0.19 -13.27 3.33
N ALA A 256 1.39 -13.64 3.78
CA ALA A 256 1.58 -14.82 4.65
C ALA A 256 0.84 -14.70 5.98
N THR A 257 0.87 -13.50 6.60
CA THR A 257 0.14 -13.21 7.84
C THR A 257 -0.91 -12.12 7.62
N ASN A 258 -0.73 -10.92 8.12
CA ASN A 258 -1.73 -9.86 8.01
C ASN A 258 -1.48 -8.98 6.76
N GLY A 259 -2.48 -8.25 6.32
CA GLY A 259 -2.29 -7.08 5.50
C GLY A 259 -1.51 -6.02 6.30
N PRO A 260 -2.14 -4.93 6.76
CA PRO A 260 -1.47 -3.95 7.62
C PRO A 260 -1.44 -4.39 9.08
N LYS A 261 -0.32 -4.13 9.76
CA LYS A 261 -0.15 -4.32 11.19
C LYS A 261 0.45 -3.09 11.86
N ALA A 262 -0.18 -2.65 12.93
CA ALA A 262 0.36 -1.68 13.88
C ALA A 262 0.78 -2.40 15.17
N SER A 263 2.01 -2.17 15.64
CA SER A 263 2.56 -2.75 16.86
C SER A 263 3.33 -1.68 17.64
N ASN A 264 3.38 -1.82 18.95
CA ASN A 264 4.12 -0.88 19.81
C ASN A 264 5.48 -1.42 20.23
N ASN A 265 6.02 -2.40 19.54
CA ASN A 265 7.34 -2.99 19.79
C ASN A 265 7.58 -3.36 21.26
N GLY A 266 6.63 -4.14 21.84
CA GLY A 266 6.66 -4.57 23.22
C GLY A 266 6.17 -3.52 24.22
N GLY A 267 5.28 -2.61 23.82
CA GLY A 267 4.67 -1.60 24.70
C GLY A 267 5.53 -0.35 24.93
N LYS A 268 6.55 -0.12 24.09
CA LYS A 268 7.47 1.02 24.25
C LYS A 268 6.84 2.36 23.88
N ASN A 269 7.40 3.43 24.41
CA ASN A 269 7.09 4.81 24.04
C ASN A 269 8.12 5.37 23.04
N PRO A 270 7.73 6.29 22.14
CA PRO A 270 6.36 6.76 21.90
C PRO A 270 5.45 5.63 21.38
N GLN A 271 4.13 5.77 21.65
CA GLN A 271 3.13 4.79 21.24
C GLN A 271 2.82 4.91 19.75
N THR A 272 2.84 3.80 19.04
CA THR A 272 2.43 3.72 17.63
C THR A 272 0.94 4.07 17.49
N ASN A 273 0.63 4.99 16.54
CA ASN A 273 -0.73 5.47 16.31
C ASN A 273 -1.02 5.53 14.81
N ILE A 274 -1.79 4.57 14.31
CA ILE A 274 -2.04 4.40 12.87
C ILE A 274 -3.53 4.34 12.59
N TYR A 275 -3.99 5.10 11.58
CA TYR A 275 -5.33 4.96 11.04
C TYR A 275 -5.30 4.10 9.78
N ILE A 276 -6.07 3.01 9.78
CA ILE A 276 -6.16 2.02 8.71
C ILE A 276 -7.58 2.06 8.17
N TYR A 277 -7.79 2.60 6.98
CA TYR A 277 -9.14 2.78 6.46
C TYR A 277 -9.25 2.58 4.94
N ASN A 278 -10.44 2.20 4.50
CA ASN A 278 -10.73 1.98 3.09
C ASN A 278 -9.71 1.08 2.38
N ASN A 279 -9.25 -0.01 3.02
CA ASN A 279 -8.39 -0.98 2.36
C ASN A 279 -9.19 -2.22 1.95
N THR A 280 -8.77 -2.88 0.88
CA THR A 280 -9.24 -4.20 0.48
C THR A 280 -8.16 -5.23 0.80
N ILE A 281 -8.50 -6.25 1.58
CA ILE A 281 -7.57 -7.25 2.10
C ILE A 281 -8.08 -8.62 1.70
N VAL A 282 -7.32 -9.34 0.87
CA VAL A 282 -7.79 -10.57 0.23
C VAL A 282 -6.81 -11.72 0.51
N HIS A 283 -7.34 -12.85 0.97
CA HIS A 283 -6.59 -14.10 1.13
C HIS A 283 -5.30 -13.99 1.95
N CYS A 284 -5.29 -13.18 3.01
CA CYS A 284 -4.16 -13.06 3.92
C CYS A 284 -4.21 -14.12 5.04
N GLY A 285 -3.05 -14.58 5.50
CA GLY A 285 -2.91 -15.40 6.70
C GLY A 285 -2.61 -16.89 6.48
N TYR A 286 -2.63 -17.39 5.26
CA TYR A 286 -2.63 -18.84 5.00
C TYR A 286 -1.24 -19.50 4.96
N ARG A 287 -0.16 -18.74 4.74
CA ARG A 287 1.19 -19.32 4.79
C ARG A 287 1.81 -19.32 6.18
N ARG A 288 1.15 -18.72 7.16
CA ARG A 288 1.54 -18.77 8.58
C ARG A 288 0.84 -19.92 9.29
N ASN A 289 1.62 -20.90 9.77
CA ASN A 289 1.06 -22.09 10.44
C ASN A 289 0.81 -21.90 11.94
N SER A 290 1.34 -20.85 12.58
CA SER A 290 1.13 -20.59 14.01
C SER A 290 -0.33 -20.29 14.32
N ALA A 291 -0.87 -20.94 15.33
CA ALA A 291 -2.23 -20.67 15.82
C ALA A 291 -2.37 -19.20 16.25
N GLY A 292 -3.54 -18.60 15.97
CA GLY A 292 -3.83 -17.19 16.28
C GLY A 292 -2.93 -16.17 15.58
N ARG A 293 -2.19 -16.58 14.57
CA ARG A 293 -1.36 -15.70 13.73
C ARG A 293 -1.91 -15.64 12.32
N GLY A 294 -1.84 -14.45 11.74
CA GLY A 294 -2.39 -14.19 10.41
C GLY A 294 -3.79 -13.59 10.50
N GLY A 295 -4.27 -13.10 9.40
CA GLY A 295 -5.59 -12.48 9.28
C GLY A 295 -5.60 -11.25 8.40
N SER A 296 -6.36 -10.25 8.79
CA SER A 296 -6.58 -9.05 8.00
C SER A 296 -5.81 -7.85 8.56
N VAL A 297 -6.44 -7.08 9.45
CA VAL A 297 -5.86 -5.94 10.16
C VAL A 297 -5.40 -6.39 11.54
N ASN A 298 -4.25 -5.89 11.98
CA ASN A 298 -3.71 -6.27 13.28
C ASN A 298 -3.20 -5.05 14.07
N TYR A 299 -3.64 -4.95 15.33
CA TYR A 299 -3.10 -4.02 16.33
C TYR A 299 -2.54 -4.84 17.48
N GLU A 300 -1.25 -4.70 17.74
CA GLU A 300 -0.54 -5.48 18.77
C GLU A 300 0.18 -4.57 19.77
N GLU A 301 0.46 -5.14 20.94
CA GLU A 301 1.42 -4.61 21.92
C GLU A 301 1.09 -3.20 22.40
N GLY A 302 -0.19 -2.88 22.53
CA GLY A 302 -0.65 -1.58 22.97
C GLY A 302 -0.55 -0.48 21.93
N SER A 303 -0.42 -0.79 20.65
CA SER A 303 -0.59 0.19 19.58
C SER A 303 -2.02 0.72 19.56
N ARG A 304 -2.21 1.97 19.17
CA ARG A 304 -3.51 2.65 19.11
C ARG A 304 -3.81 3.16 17.71
N GLY A 305 -5.03 3.67 17.50
CA GLY A 305 -5.42 4.26 16.24
C GLY A 305 -6.89 4.06 15.89
N ALA A 306 -7.16 3.82 14.63
CA ALA A 306 -8.52 3.59 14.16
C ALA A 306 -8.51 2.69 12.93
N PHE A 307 -9.53 1.82 12.77
CA PHE A 307 -9.70 1.10 11.52
C PHE A 307 -11.17 1.05 11.10
N TYR A 308 -11.41 1.64 9.92
CA TYR A 308 -12.74 1.87 9.35
C TYR A 308 -12.80 1.51 7.89
N ASN A 309 -13.98 1.13 7.43
CA ASN A 309 -14.30 0.96 6.01
C ASN A 309 -13.44 -0.08 5.28
N ASN A 310 -12.73 -0.96 6.00
CA ASN A 310 -11.93 -1.99 5.35
C ASN A 310 -12.82 -3.14 4.90
N LEU A 311 -12.52 -3.68 3.72
CA LEU A 311 -13.17 -4.84 3.14
C LEU A 311 -12.20 -6.03 3.17
N MET A 312 -12.55 -7.04 3.94
CA MET A 312 -11.73 -8.23 4.17
C MET A 312 -12.40 -9.44 3.53
N VAL A 313 -11.70 -10.10 2.63
CA VAL A 313 -12.23 -11.21 1.82
C VAL A 313 -11.40 -12.45 1.99
N ASN A 314 -12.02 -13.51 2.50
CA ASN A 314 -11.37 -14.80 2.70
C ASN A 314 -10.02 -14.72 3.44
N CYS A 315 -9.87 -13.81 4.38
CA CYS A 315 -8.71 -13.79 5.28
C CYS A 315 -8.85 -14.89 6.31
N LYS A 316 -7.74 -15.52 6.70
CA LYS A 316 -7.76 -16.67 7.64
C LYS A 316 -8.42 -16.31 8.97
N TYR A 317 -8.17 -15.10 9.47
CA TYR A 317 -8.83 -14.55 10.64
C TYR A 317 -9.36 -13.14 10.35
N GLY A 318 -10.34 -12.70 11.13
CA GLY A 318 -10.81 -11.32 11.16
C GLY A 318 -9.77 -10.34 11.74
N PRO A 319 -10.14 -9.08 11.99
CA PRO A 319 -9.28 -8.12 12.66
C PRO A 319 -8.79 -8.65 14.01
N ARG A 320 -7.54 -8.37 14.32
CA ARG A 320 -6.89 -8.86 15.53
C ARG A 320 -6.40 -7.68 16.37
N VAL A 321 -6.78 -7.65 17.64
CA VAL A 321 -6.34 -6.63 18.62
C VAL A 321 -5.87 -7.37 19.87
N VAL A 322 -4.57 -7.35 20.14
CA VAL A 322 -3.98 -8.21 21.18
C VAL A 322 -2.84 -7.53 21.92
N GLY A 323 -2.57 -8.00 23.14
CA GLY A 323 -1.35 -7.71 23.88
C GLY A 323 -0.13 -8.42 23.30
N SER A 324 1.04 -8.18 23.88
CA SER A 324 2.28 -8.85 23.46
C SER A 324 2.49 -10.21 24.13
N GLY A 325 1.86 -10.45 25.25
CA GLY A 325 2.19 -11.56 26.13
C GLY A 325 3.48 -11.41 26.92
N ASN A 326 4.15 -10.29 26.75
CA ASN A 326 5.41 -9.98 27.43
C ASN A 326 5.21 -8.86 28.46
N TYR A 327 6.16 -8.68 29.33
CA TYR A 327 6.21 -7.60 30.29
C TYR A 327 7.20 -6.52 29.84
N LEU A 328 6.81 -5.26 30.02
CA LEU A 328 7.71 -4.10 29.98
C LEU A 328 8.02 -3.74 31.43
N GLY A 329 9.20 -4.10 31.91
CA GLY A 329 9.47 -4.12 33.35
C GLY A 329 8.53 -5.13 34.04
N ASN A 330 7.76 -4.67 35.01
CA ASN A 330 6.79 -5.49 35.75
C ASN A 330 5.35 -5.36 35.23
N VAL A 331 5.12 -4.65 34.09
CA VAL A 331 3.80 -4.39 33.56
C VAL A 331 3.55 -5.26 32.32
N LEU A 332 2.50 -6.07 32.38
CA LEU A 332 2.06 -6.85 31.22
C LEU A 332 1.61 -5.91 30.09
N VAL A 333 2.15 -6.08 28.90
CA VAL A 333 1.77 -5.30 27.72
C VAL A 333 0.45 -5.82 27.18
N VAL A 334 -0.62 -5.09 27.43
CA VAL A 334 -1.98 -5.38 26.97
C VAL A 334 -2.36 -4.59 25.73
N ALA A 335 -3.48 -4.95 25.10
CA ALA A 335 -4.07 -4.16 24.02
C ALA A 335 -4.60 -2.83 24.56
N ASP A 336 -4.36 -1.72 23.84
CA ASP A 336 -4.89 -0.39 24.18
C ASP A 336 -6.28 -0.20 23.57
N THR A 337 -7.27 -0.92 24.08
CA THR A 337 -8.64 -0.87 23.59
C THR A 337 -9.33 0.47 23.86
N ALA A 338 -8.87 1.24 24.83
CA ALA A 338 -9.43 2.55 25.17
C ALA A 338 -9.15 3.60 24.08
N ASN A 339 -8.01 3.48 23.40
CA ASN A 339 -7.56 4.41 22.37
C ASN A 339 -7.61 3.82 20.95
N LEU A 340 -8.30 2.71 20.77
CA LEU A 340 -8.53 2.09 19.46
C LEU A 340 -10.01 2.23 19.07
N ARG A 341 -10.25 2.79 17.86
CA ARG A 341 -11.59 2.97 17.31
C ARG A 341 -11.82 2.04 16.14
N TYR A 342 -13.03 1.54 15.99
CA TYR A 342 -13.40 0.58 14.99
C TYR A 342 -14.79 0.87 14.44
N GLY A 343 -14.99 0.70 13.13
CA GLY A 343 -16.34 0.78 12.55
C GLY A 343 -16.37 0.46 11.06
N ASN A 344 -17.55 0.08 10.57
CA ASN A 344 -17.84 -0.10 9.15
C ASN A 344 -16.86 -1.04 8.40
N ASN A 345 -16.25 -2.01 9.09
CA ASN A 345 -15.42 -3.01 8.44
C ASN A 345 -16.26 -4.23 8.09
N TRP A 346 -16.01 -4.84 6.94
CA TRP A 346 -16.74 -6.00 6.49
C TRP A 346 -15.83 -7.19 6.25
N ASN A 347 -16.33 -8.36 6.62
CA ASN A 347 -15.74 -9.65 6.29
C ASN A 347 -16.65 -10.42 5.34
N TYR A 348 -16.05 -11.02 4.33
CA TYR A 348 -16.67 -12.02 3.49
C TYR A 348 -15.86 -13.31 3.54
N VAL A 349 -16.54 -14.43 3.69
CA VAL A 349 -15.94 -15.77 3.66
C VAL A 349 -16.83 -16.71 2.85
N ASP A 350 -16.24 -17.50 1.98
CA ASP A 350 -16.93 -18.43 1.09
C ASP A 350 -16.63 -19.91 1.40
N SER A 351 -15.87 -20.18 2.45
CA SER A 351 -15.53 -21.51 2.93
C SER A 351 -15.86 -21.66 4.40
N LEU A 352 -16.50 -22.77 4.77
CA LEU A 352 -16.85 -23.08 6.16
C LEU A 352 -15.60 -23.18 7.06
N ASN A 353 -14.49 -23.67 6.52
CA ASN A 353 -13.22 -23.75 7.27
C ASN A 353 -12.71 -22.37 7.66
N ILE A 354 -12.81 -21.38 6.76
CA ILE A 354 -12.45 -19.99 7.07
C ILE A 354 -13.46 -19.39 8.04
N ALA A 355 -14.73 -19.58 7.77
CA ALA A 355 -15.82 -19.05 8.57
C ALA A 355 -15.76 -19.50 10.04
N ASN A 356 -15.32 -20.74 10.29
CA ASN A 356 -15.14 -21.27 11.64
C ASN A 356 -13.98 -20.64 12.42
N GLU A 357 -13.03 -20.02 11.74
CA GLU A 357 -11.83 -19.43 12.37
C GLU A 357 -11.96 -17.91 12.58
N ILE A 358 -12.94 -17.24 11.94
CA ILE A 358 -12.88 -15.77 11.80
C ILE A 358 -13.18 -15.01 13.09
N TYR A 359 -14.17 -15.45 13.87
CA TYR A 359 -14.52 -14.85 15.17
C TYR A 359 -15.00 -15.96 16.13
N PRO A 360 -14.08 -16.76 16.68
CA PRO A 360 -14.47 -17.99 17.38
C PRO A 360 -15.28 -17.74 18.68
N THR A 361 -15.11 -16.60 19.32
CA THR A 361 -15.84 -16.26 20.55
C THR A 361 -15.89 -14.75 20.73
N SER A 362 -15.62 -14.26 21.94
CA SER A 362 -15.52 -12.82 22.27
C SER A 362 -14.24 -12.13 21.79
N PHE A 363 -13.43 -12.82 21.01
CA PHE A 363 -12.20 -12.27 20.43
C PHE A 363 -12.38 -12.07 18.93
N LEU A 364 -11.61 -11.13 18.35
CA LEU A 364 -11.59 -10.89 16.91
C LEU A 364 -10.69 -11.88 16.15
N THR A 365 -10.05 -12.77 16.87
CA THR A 365 -9.27 -13.88 16.33
C THR A 365 -9.29 -15.06 17.32
N LYS A 366 -8.65 -16.18 16.98
CA LYS A 366 -8.49 -17.29 17.88
C LYS A 366 -7.73 -16.88 19.14
N PRO A 367 -8.34 -17.03 20.33
CA PRO A 367 -7.74 -16.53 21.57
C PRO A 367 -6.38 -17.16 21.88
N GLN A 368 -5.50 -16.37 22.42
CA GLN A 368 -4.27 -16.79 23.10
C GLN A 368 -4.36 -16.38 24.57
N ALA A 369 -3.53 -16.95 25.43
CA ALA A 369 -3.57 -16.68 26.87
C ALA A 369 -3.44 -15.18 27.24
N THR A 370 -2.84 -14.40 26.34
CA THR A 370 -2.61 -12.95 26.50
C THR A 370 -3.62 -12.06 25.80
N ASP A 371 -4.56 -12.66 25.06
CA ASP A 371 -5.57 -11.89 24.36
C ASP A 371 -6.59 -11.33 25.35
N VAL A 372 -7.00 -10.09 25.10
CA VAL A 372 -8.00 -9.39 25.92
C VAL A 372 -9.32 -9.40 25.14
N PRO A 373 -10.45 -9.77 25.78
CA PRO A 373 -11.76 -9.64 25.16
C PRO A 373 -12.02 -8.19 24.73
N LEU A 374 -12.52 -8.01 23.51
CA LEU A 374 -12.78 -6.68 22.98
C LEU A 374 -14.21 -6.25 23.25
N PRO A 375 -14.45 -4.93 23.43
CA PRO A 375 -15.79 -4.39 23.50
C PRO A 375 -16.61 -4.72 22.25
N SER A 376 -17.93 -4.81 22.38
CA SER A 376 -18.84 -5.09 21.26
C SER A 376 -18.72 -4.11 20.08
N SER A 377 -18.29 -2.86 20.37
CA SER A 377 -18.02 -1.83 19.36
C SER A 377 -16.88 -2.18 18.39
N PHE A 378 -16.03 -3.15 18.73
CA PHE A 378 -14.96 -3.65 17.87
C PHE A 378 -15.40 -4.82 16.98
N LEU A 379 -16.60 -5.33 17.17
CA LEU A 379 -17.13 -6.41 16.36
C LEU A 379 -17.82 -5.85 15.11
N PRO A 380 -17.69 -6.53 13.94
CA PRO A 380 -18.45 -6.16 12.76
C PRO A 380 -19.96 -6.25 12.99
N ALA A 381 -20.72 -5.57 12.15
CA ALA A 381 -22.17 -5.63 12.20
C ALA A 381 -22.69 -7.10 12.12
N GLY A 382 -23.58 -7.45 13.04
CA GLY A 382 -24.13 -8.81 13.13
C GLY A 382 -23.36 -9.78 14.02
N TYR A 383 -22.20 -9.39 14.53
CA TYR A 383 -21.45 -10.15 15.54
C TYR A 383 -21.76 -9.61 16.94
N LYS A 384 -21.79 -10.49 17.93
CA LYS A 384 -22.06 -10.14 19.33
C LYS A 384 -20.94 -10.67 20.22
N LEU A 385 -20.48 -9.84 21.15
CA LEU A 385 -19.47 -10.22 22.14
C LEU A 385 -19.96 -11.41 22.97
N GLY A 386 -19.08 -12.38 23.22
CA GLY A 386 -19.39 -13.56 24.04
C GLY A 386 -20.29 -14.60 23.36
N GLN A 387 -20.72 -14.37 22.15
CA GLN A 387 -21.49 -15.37 21.39
C GLN A 387 -20.55 -16.29 20.63
N VAL A 388 -20.77 -17.60 20.74
CA VAL A 388 -20.12 -18.60 19.88
C VAL A 388 -20.79 -18.55 18.51
N TYR A 389 -20.03 -18.29 17.47
CA TYR A 389 -20.54 -18.30 16.09
C TYR A 389 -20.28 -19.64 15.42
N SER A 390 -21.34 -20.23 14.89
CA SER A 390 -21.18 -21.26 13.87
C SER A 390 -20.69 -20.60 12.57
N GLY A 391 -19.68 -21.16 11.93
CA GLY A 391 -19.22 -20.68 10.63
C GLY A 391 -20.33 -20.58 9.59
N ALA A 392 -21.35 -21.43 9.67
CA ALA A 392 -22.54 -21.37 8.81
C ALA A 392 -23.31 -20.04 8.90
N VAL A 393 -23.24 -19.33 10.03
CA VAL A 393 -23.93 -18.03 10.21
C VAL A 393 -23.31 -16.93 9.36
N VAL A 394 -22.00 -16.97 9.12
CA VAL A 394 -21.26 -15.94 8.41
C VAL A 394 -20.91 -16.30 6.97
N LEU A 395 -21.02 -17.59 6.64
CA LEU A 395 -20.71 -18.11 5.31
C LEU A 395 -21.53 -17.43 4.21
N GLY A 396 -20.84 -16.88 3.21
CA GLY A 396 -21.43 -16.21 2.05
C GLY A 396 -22.10 -14.87 2.32
N ARG A 397 -22.12 -14.40 3.58
CA ARG A 397 -22.66 -13.07 3.91
C ARG A 397 -21.75 -11.95 3.46
N ASN A 398 -22.33 -10.78 3.17
CA ASN A 398 -21.58 -9.57 2.81
C ASN A 398 -20.70 -9.76 1.56
N ASN A 399 -21.16 -10.53 0.57
CA ASN A 399 -20.43 -10.65 -0.71
C ASN A 399 -20.22 -9.26 -1.33
N PRO A 400 -18.99 -8.83 -1.53
CA PRO A 400 -18.70 -7.50 -2.07
C PRO A 400 -19.06 -7.35 -3.54
N GLN A 401 -19.35 -8.44 -4.25
CA GLN A 401 -19.69 -8.42 -5.67
C GLN A 401 -18.65 -7.62 -6.49
N PHE A 402 -17.44 -8.12 -6.53
CA PHE A 402 -16.39 -7.49 -7.34
C PHE A 402 -16.67 -7.62 -8.84
N VAL A 403 -16.21 -6.63 -9.61
CA VAL A 403 -16.38 -6.61 -11.07
C VAL A 403 -15.65 -7.77 -11.76
N GLY A 404 -14.44 -8.08 -11.33
CA GLY A 404 -13.58 -9.05 -11.98
C GLY A 404 -12.80 -9.97 -11.04
N PHE A 405 -13.34 -10.26 -9.85
CA PHE A 405 -12.80 -11.28 -8.96
C PHE A 405 -13.92 -12.27 -8.58
N PRO A 406 -13.79 -13.54 -8.95
CA PRO A 406 -14.87 -14.52 -8.75
C PRO A 406 -15.05 -14.85 -7.27
N LEU A 407 -16.29 -14.73 -6.79
CA LEU A 407 -16.71 -15.16 -5.46
C LEU A 407 -17.98 -16.00 -5.60
N PRO A 408 -18.06 -17.20 -4.99
CA PRO A 408 -17.02 -17.87 -4.20
C PRO A 408 -15.79 -18.22 -5.05
N VAL A 409 -14.62 -18.27 -4.40
CA VAL A 409 -13.36 -18.57 -5.10
C VAL A 409 -13.39 -20.01 -5.62
N PRO A 410 -13.21 -20.23 -6.92
CA PRO A 410 -13.27 -21.59 -7.48
C PRO A 410 -12.07 -22.45 -7.10
N VAL A 411 -10.94 -21.85 -6.79
CA VAL A 411 -9.71 -22.51 -6.38
C VAL A 411 -9.61 -22.49 -4.85
N ARG A 412 -9.42 -23.66 -4.25
CA ARG A 412 -9.49 -23.83 -2.78
C ARG A 412 -8.20 -23.52 -2.02
N ARG A 413 -7.08 -23.36 -2.68
CA ARG A 413 -5.82 -22.96 -2.03
C ARG A 413 -5.75 -21.44 -1.97
N LEU A 414 -6.37 -20.87 -0.96
CA LEU A 414 -6.46 -19.41 -0.80
C LEU A 414 -5.10 -18.72 -0.66
N ALA A 415 -4.08 -19.47 -0.19
CA ALA A 415 -2.71 -18.97 -0.13
C ALA A 415 -2.09 -18.66 -1.50
N ASP A 416 -2.71 -19.15 -2.56
CA ASP A 416 -2.19 -19.09 -3.92
C ASP A 416 -2.88 -18.02 -4.78
N VAL A 417 -3.86 -17.33 -4.23
CA VAL A 417 -4.49 -16.19 -4.91
C VAL A 417 -3.63 -14.96 -4.68
N ASN A 418 -2.99 -14.48 -5.71
CA ASN A 418 -1.88 -13.57 -5.53
C ASN A 418 -1.52 -12.71 -6.75
N VAL A 419 -2.43 -12.53 -7.71
CA VAL A 419 -2.13 -11.76 -8.91
C VAL A 419 -3.16 -10.66 -9.14
N GLN A 420 -2.79 -9.43 -8.79
CA GLN A 420 -3.65 -8.27 -9.00
C GLN A 420 -3.88 -7.99 -10.49
N GLY A 421 -2.86 -8.12 -11.32
CA GLY A 421 -2.94 -7.78 -12.75
C GLY A 421 -4.02 -8.52 -13.53
N THR A 422 -4.55 -9.63 -13.00
CA THR A 422 -5.62 -10.42 -13.62
C THR A 422 -7.00 -10.18 -13.02
N TYR A 423 -7.12 -9.37 -11.95
CA TYR A 423 -8.36 -9.18 -11.21
C TYR A 423 -8.81 -7.73 -11.16
N ASN A 424 -10.11 -7.52 -11.01
CA ASN A 424 -10.70 -6.22 -10.80
C ASN A 424 -11.54 -6.23 -9.51
N PHE A 425 -10.98 -5.61 -8.47
CA PHE A 425 -11.59 -5.51 -7.14
C PHE A 425 -12.52 -4.30 -6.96
N ARG A 426 -12.87 -3.59 -8.03
CA ARG A 426 -13.91 -2.57 -7.98
C ARG A 426 -15.25 -3.21 -7.66
N LEU A 427 -16.07 -2.49 -6.89
CA LEU A 427 -17.41 -2.95 -6.54
C LEU A 427 -18.36 -2.79 -7.74
N GLN A 428 -19.23 -3.77 -7.95
CA GLN A 428 -20.34 -3.61 -8.89
C GLN A 428 -21.32 -2.56 -8.34
N PRO A 429 -22.07 -1.84 -9.19
CA PRO A 429 -23.02 -0.82 -8.74
C PRO A 429 -24.08 -1.33 -7.74
N GLY A 430 -24.46 -2.60 -7.82
CA GLY A 430 -25.42 -3.25 -6.90
C GLY A 430 -24.77 -3.90 -5.67
N SER A 431 -23.46 -3.73 -5.47
CA SER A 431 -22.75 -4.33 -4.34
C SER A 431 -23.33 -3.85 -3.00
N PRO A 432 -23.54 -4.76 -2.04
CA PRO A 432 -23.97 -4.38 -0.70
C PRO A 432 -22.91 -3.58 0.07
N ALA A 433 -21.67 -3.51 -0.40
CA ALA A 433 -20.59 -2.73 0.20
C ALA A 433 -20.60 -1.24 -0.20
N VAL A 434 -21.37 -0.88 -1.24
CA VAL A 434 -21.57 0.50 -1.67
C VAL A 434 -22.41 1.24 -0.63
N GLY A 435 -22.01 2.46 -0.26
CA GLY A 435 -22.70 3.31 0.70
C GLY A 435 -22.68 2.83 2.16
N LYS A 436 -21.84 1.86 2.52
CA LYS A 436 -21.75 1.29 3.88
C LYS A 436 -20.57 1.80 4.70
N GLY A 437 -19.71 2.58 4.09
CA GLY A 437 -18.59 3.21 4.76
C GLY A 437 -19.00 4.43 5.60
N ASN A 438 -18.18 4.75 6.59
CA ASN A 438 -18.25 5.98 7.36
C ASN A 438 -17.35 7.04 6.73
N ALA A 439 -17.93 8.01 6.06
CA ALA A 439 -17.18 9.13 5.46
C ALA A 439 -16.90 10.27 6.47
N ASN A 440 -17.42 10.18 7.68
CA ASN A 440 -17.40 11.30 8.64
C ASN A 440 -16.25 11.23 9.66
N PHE A 441 -15.40 10.18 9.64
CA PHE A 441 -14.24 10.20 10.51
C PHE A 441 -13.10 11.01 9.88
N THR A 442 -12.30 11.64 10.71
CA THR A 442 -11.16 12.45 10.26
C THR A 442 -9.90 11.57 10.24
N PRO A 443 -9.18 11.49 9.11
CA PRO A 443 -7.86 10.86 9.07
C PRO A 443 -6.90 11.47 10.07
N LEU A 444 -5.88 10.70 10.47
CA LEU A 444 -4.90 11.15 11.45
C LEU A 444 -4.03 12.27 10.88
N ALA A 445 -4.11 13.46 11.49
CA ALA A 445 -3.14 14.50 11.27
C ALA A 445 -1.85 14.17 12.02
N THR A 446 -0.72 14.09 11.33
CA THR A 446 0.58 13.87 11.99
C THR A 446 1.15 15.16 12.55
N SER A 447 1.97 15.05 13.61
CA SER A 447 2.71 16.18 14.16
C SER A 447 4.20 15.81 14.25
N PRO A 448 5.09 16.55 13.55
CA PRO A 448 4.80 17.56 12.51
C PRO A 448 3.94 17.02 11.36
N ALA A 449 3.34 17.90 10.58
CA ALA A 449 2.59 17.51 9.38
C ALA A 449 3.48 16.75 8.38
N MET A 450 2.85 15.91 7.54
CA MET A 450 3.57 15.29 6.43
C MET A 450 4.13 16.39 5.50
N PRO A 451 5.35 16.22 4.98
CA PRO A 451 5.87 17.16 4.00
C PRO A 451 4.99 17.17 2.76
N VAL A 452 4.62 18.37 2.31
CA VAL A 452 3.85 18.60 1.08
C VAL A 452 4.71 19.37 0.09
N SER A 453 4.63 18.97 -1.16
CA SER A 453 5.33 19.65 -2.27
C SER A 453 4.58 19.34 -3.56
N ALA A 454 4.42 20.33 -4.42
CA ALA A 454 3.85 20.13 -5.74
C ALA A 454 4.62 19.08 -6.57
N ASN A 455 5.92 18.91 -6.30
CA ASN A 455 6.77 18.01 -7.07
C ASN A 455 6.92 16.62 -6.45
N PHE A 456 6.92 16.49 -5.11
CA PHE A 456 7.26 15.20 -4.48
C PHE A 456 6.61 14.92 -3.12
N GLY A 457 6.03 15.89 -2.45
CA GLY A 457 5.47 15.67 -1.11
C GLY A 457 4.29 14.72 -1.08
N ALA A 458 3.77 14.49 0.10
CA ALA A 458 2.51 13.75 0.27
C ALA A 458 1.39 14.45 -0.51
N THR A 459 0.55 13.66 -1.17
CA THR A 459 -0.73 14.20 -1.69
C THR A 459 -1.65 14.53 -0.52
N ALA A 460 -2.69 15.32 -0.76
CA ALA A 460 -3.72 15.51 0.25
C ALA A 460 -4.24 14.15 0.72
N ILE A 461 -4.45 13.98 2.03
CA ILE A 461 -5.00 12.74 2.56
C ILE A 461 -6.36 12.51 1.92
N THR A 462 -6.52 11.38 1.24
CA THR A 462 -7.79 10.98 0.67
C THR A 462 -8.80 10.79 1.80
N SER A 463 -9.89 11.54 1.76
CA SER A 463 -10.95 11.45 2.75
C SER A 463 -11.57 10.05 2.76
N PRO A 464 -12.10 9.58 3.91
CA PRO A 464 -12.82 8.32 3.97
C PRO A 464 -13.99 8.29 2.99
N SER A 465 -14.16 7.20 2.27
CA SER A 465 -15.27 7.02 1.33
C SER A 465 -16.52 6.49 2.03
N ARG A 466 -17.67 6.74 1.40
CA ARG A 466 -18.94 6.07 1.74
C ARG A 466 -18.97 4.61 1.27
N ASP A 467 -18.09 4.22 0.36
CA ASP A 467 -17.95 2.83 -0.09
C ASP A 467 -16.88 2.12 0.73
N LEU A 468 -17.02 0.81 0.88
CA LEU A 468 -16.02 0.00 1.57
C LEU A 468 -14.88 -0.38 0.63
N GLY A 469 -13.69 -0.53 1.20
CA GLY A 469 -12.52 -1.02 0.47
C GLY A 469 -11.76 0.05 -0.30
N ALA A 470 -10.82 -0.42 -1.10
CA ALA A 470 -9.80 0.40 -1.76
C ALA A 470 -10.27 1.08 -3.06
N TYR A 471 -11.40 0.69 -3.60
CA TYR A 471 -11.89 1.11 -4.92
C TYR A 471 -13.29 1.72 -4.84
N PRO A 472 -13.45 2.91 -4.26
CA PRO A 472 -14.75 3.57 -4.18
C PRO A 472 -15.25 3.99 -5.57
N GLY A 473 -16.59 4.06 -5.72
CA GLY A 473 -17.23 4.39 -6.98
C GLY A 473 -16.96 5.78 -7.50
N ASP A 474 -16.48 6.69 -6.66
CA ASP A 474 -16.10 8.06 -7.04
C ASP A 474 -14.70 8.17 -7.69
N GLY A 475 -13.94 7.05 -7.77
CA GLY A 475 -12.64 6.99 -8.39
C GLY A 475 -11.48 7.59 -7.58
N THR A 476 -11.70 7.95 -6.32
CA THR A 476 -10.67 8.58 -5.47
C THR A 476 -9.67 7.59 -4.85
N GLY A 477 -9.93 6.31 -4.92
CA GLY A 477 -9.14 5.26 -4.30
C GLY A 477 -7.98 4.75 -5.15
N ASN A 478 -7.67 3.46 -4.98
CA ASN A 478 -6.62 2.77 -5.72
C ASN A 478 -6.88 2.78 -7.23
N GLN A 479 -5.83 2.99 -8.02
CA GLN A 479 -5.88 3.08 -9.49
C GLN A 479 -5.23 1.88 -10.20
N HIS A 480 -4.70 0.92 -9.43
CA HIS A 480 -4.07 -0.31 -9.97
C HIS A 480 -5.08 -1.40 -10.30
#